data_f53d307795cdfcc26c56056a819a4ba9
#
_entry.id   f53d307795cdfcc26c56056a819a4ba9
#
_cell.length_a   1.000
_cell.length_b   1.000
_cell.length_c   1.000
_cell.angle_alpha   90.00
_cell.angle_beta   90.00
_cell.angle_gamma   90.00
#
_symmetry.space_group_name_H-M   'P 1'
#
loop_
_entity.id
_entity.type
_entity.pdbx_description
1 polymer ?
#
loop_
_entity_poly.entity_id
_entity_poly.type
_entity_poly.pdbx_seq_one_letter_code
_entity_poly.pdbx_strand_id
1 'polypeptide(L)'
;MLYEDNTEKEVCGYEISGFDNMKVEPQTVTVTYKSYDNLCYNYKKLRGESMKVNYNSTIRSCFIGYIVQAIVNNFVPLLFITFQSQYSIPLSKITLLITINFGLQLIIDFASAFFIDKIGYRLSVLIAHLFAALGLISIAILPDMMNDSFMGIFISVLLYAVGGGLLEVVVSPIVEACPNEHKDKTMSMLHSFYCWGTAGVVVISTIFFNVFGIDNWKILALVWAAVPVINGLTFLKVPIAPLINEEENGLSLKELIKQKAFWGFLLIMCCAGASEQSVSQWASAFVEKALGISKSIGDLVGPTVFSVLMGISRAIYGKFGEKINLYKMMVFSGCLCVLSYLMVSFSSSAIVGLIGIAVSGFSVGILWPGTYSDASTSIKGGGTAMFAFLALAGDVGCAGGPTFAGKIAGMLGDNLKMGILAATVFPITLIITLIIMNLHKKSLYNTKYL
;
A
#
# COMPACT_ATOMS: atom_id res chain seq x y z
N MET A 1 26.64 3.89 29.03
CA MET A 1 27.69 3.06 29.64
C MET A 1 28.67 2.75 28.53
N LEU A 2 29.76 3.52 28.45
CA LEU A 2 30.87 3.25 27.52
C LEU A 2 31.80 2.30 28.24
N TYR A 3 31.96 1.08 27.74
CA TYR A 3 33.01 0.16 28.20
C TYR A 3 34.30 0.56 27.48
N GLU A 4 35.34 0.86 28.25
CA GLU A 4 36.73 0.86 27.78
C GLU A 4 37.10 -0.59 27.44
N ASP A 5 37.14 -0.93 26.17
CA ASP A 5 37.91 -2.05 25.69
C ASP A 5 38.38 -1.74 24.26
N ASN A 6 39.71 -1.88 24.06
CA ASN A 6 40.45 -1.53 22.83
C ASN A 6 40.14 -2.52 21.68
N THR A 7 38.88 -2.71 21.34
CA THR A 7 38.46 -3.43 20.15
C THR A 7 37.63 -2.53 19.26
N GLU A 8 38.03 -2.40 18.01
CA GLU A 8 37.30 -1.73 16.96
C GLU A 8 35.84 -2.24 16.94
N LYS A 9 34.88 -1.36 17.17
CA LYS A 9 33.44 -1.71 17.15
C LYS A 9 32.81 -1.15 15.89
N GLU A 10 32.20 -2.02 15.11
CA GLU A 10 31.31 -1.66 14.03
C GLU A 10 30.07 -0.91 14.57
N VAL A 11 29.92 0.35 14.21
CA VAL A 11 28.71 1.14 14.43
C VAL A 11 28.14 1.49 13.07
N CYS A 12 26.94 1.04 12.80
CA CYS A 12 26.30 1.20 11.48
C CYS A 12 26.98 0.46 10.33
N GLY A 13 27.66 -0.67 10.60
CA GLY A 13 28.32 -1.49 9.57
C GLY A 13 29.65 -0.92 9.06
N TYR A 14 30.35 -0.08 9.86
CA TYR A 14 31.64 0.52 9.53
C TYR A 14 32.60 0.45 10.71
N GLU A 15 33.87 0.14 10.42
CA GLU A 15 34.97 0.18 11.39
C GLU A 15 35.27 1.65 11.80
N ILE A 16 35.36 1.91 13.09
CA ILE A 16 35.75 3.20 13.63
C ILE A 16 37.17 3.06 14.23
N SER A 17 38.17 3.54 13.51
CA SER A 17 39.52 3.71 14.03
C SER A 17 39.75 5.16 14.44
N GLY A 18 40.23 5.42 15.66
CA GLY A 18 40.75 6.68 16.10
C GLY A 18 39.96 7.49 17.13
N PHE A 19 39.76 6.92 18.32
CA PHE A 19 39.12 7.62 19.45
C PHE A 19 40.10 8.30 20.45
N ASP A 20 41.38 8.38 20.13
CA ASP A 20 42.43 8.62 21.15
C ASP A 20 42.55 10.08 21.67
N ASN A 21 41.78 11.05 21.20
CA ASN A 21 42.01 12.44 21.62
C ASN A 21 40.77 13.31 21.86
N MET A 22 39.62 12.79 22.25
CA MET A 22 38.50 13.62 22.70
C MET A 22 38.21 13.42 24.18
N LYS A 23 38.57 14.40 25.04
CA LYS A 23 38.02 14.53 26.39
C LYS A 23 36.57 14.98 26.28
N VAL A 24 35.64 14.07 26.45
CA VAL A 24 34.20 14.36 26.60
C VAL A 24 33.84 14.11 28.05
N GLU A 25 33.33 15.15 28.74
CA GLU A 25 32.74 14.97 30.08
C GLU A 25 31.52 14.01 30.00
N PRO A 26 31.33 13.11 30.97
CA PRO A 26 30.27 12.15 30.95
C PRO A 26 28.92 12.81 31.24
N GLN A 27 28.23 13.30 30.23
CA GLN A 27 26.79 13.55 30.30
C GLN A 27 26.05 12.28 29.94
N THR A 28 25.18 11.82 30.83
CA THR A 28 24.28 10.69 30.60
C THR A 28 23.28 11.08 29.51
N VAL A 29 23.58 10.72 28.28
CA VAL A 29 22.68 10.88 27.13
C VAL A 29 21.78 9.65 27.07
N THR A 30 20.50 9.82 27.35
CA THR A 30 19.48 8.79 27.10
C THR A 30 19.27 8.71 25.58
N VAL A 31 19.93 7.74 24.94
CA VAL A 31 19.81 7.53 23.48
C VAL A 31 18.50 6.79 23.24
N THR A 32 17.48 7.51 22.78
CA THR A 32 16.30 6.89 22.18
C THR A 32 16.64 6.40 20.77
N TYR A 33 15.94 5.40 20.26
CA TYR A 33 16.15 4.85 18.89
C TYR A 33 16.15 5.94 17.79
N LYS A 34 15.36 7.00 17.99
CA LYS A 34 15.32 8.19 17.13
C LYS A 34 16.65 8.99 17.17
N SER A 35 17.35 8.94 18.28
CA SER A 35 18.64 9.61 18.50
C SER A 35 19.82 8.92 17.79
N TYR A 36 19.73 7.60 17.54
CA TYR A 36 20.83 6.81 16.98
C TYR A 36 21.06 7.08 15.49
N ASP A 37 19.99 7.12 14.69
CA ASP A 37 20.08 7.43 13.25
C ASP A 37 20.53 8.90 13.05
N ASN A 38 20.09 9.82 13.91
CA ASN A 38 20.51 11.22 13.90
C ASN A 38 21.98 11.40 14.38
N LEU A 39 22.42 10.60 15.33
CA LEU A 39 23.81 10.66 15.80
C LEU A 39 24.80 10.24 14.71
N CYS A 40 24.50 9.16 13.98
CA CYS A 40 25.30 8.70 12.85
C CYS A 40 25.34 9.73 11.70
N TYR A 41 24.20 10.36 11.41
CA TYR A 41 24.08 11.39 10.37
C TYR A 41 24.87 12.67 10.76
N ASN A 42 24.71 13.16 11.98
CA ASN A 42 25.37 14.38 12.48
C ASN A 42 26.87 14.19 12.68
N TYR A 43 27.34 13.03 13.12
CA TYR A 43 28.76 12.72 13.26
C TYR A 43 29.48 12.74 11.89
N LYS A 44 28.85 12.26 10.85
CA LYS A 44 29.37 12.28 9.47
C LYS A 44 29.38 13.69 8.87
N LYS A 45 28.33 14.49 9.15
CA LYS A 45 28.25 15.90 8.76
C LYS A 45 29.37 16.74 9.41
N LEU A 46 29.75 16.45 10.65
CA LEU A 46 30.84 17.12 11.38
C LEU A 46 32.24 16.80 10.82
N ARG A 47 32.42 15.64 10.19
CA ARG A 47 33.68 15.23 9.53
C ARG A 47 33.89 15.81 8.14
N GLY A 48 32.92 16.48 7.56
CA GLY A 48 32.99 16.95 6.17
C GLY A 48 33.03 15.83 5.12
N GLU A 49 32.73 14.58 5.51
CA GLU A 49 32.70 13.43 4.63
C GLU A 49 31.31 13.34 3.98
N SER A 50 31.22 13.83 2.77
CA SER A 50 30.06 13.61 1.91
C SER A 50 30.00 12.15 1.44
N MET A 51 29.76 11.21 2.36
CA MET A 51 29.43 9.85 1.95
C MET A 51 28.00 9.84 1.45
N LYS A 52 27.80 9.58 0.16
CA LYS A 52 26.48 9.35 -0.44
C LYS A 52 25.90 8.07 0.17
N VAL A 53 25.03 8.22 1.17
CA VAL A 53 24.29 7.07 1.73
C VAL A 53 23.46 6.46 0.59
N ASN A 54 23.64 5.16 0.36
CA ASN A 54 22.91 4.45 -0.69
C ASN A 54 21.57 3.94 -0.16
N TYR A 55 20.48 4.58 -0.55
CA TYR A 55 19.12 4.20 -0.17
C TYR A 55 18.49 3.11 -1.06
N ASN A 56 19.20 2.55 -2.03
CA ASN A 56 18.65 1.51 -2.91
C ASN A 56 18.23 0.25 -2.13
N SER A 57 18.94 -0.09 -1.06
CA SER A 57 18.57 -1.19 -0.18
C SER A 57 17.24 -0.93 0.53
N THR A 58 17.04 0.29 1.01
CA THR A 58 15.80 0.73 1.66
C THR A 58 14.62 0.66 0.69
N ILE A 59 14.79 1.21 -0.52
CA ILE A 59 13.76 1.17 -1.58
C ILE A 59 13.39 -0.29 -1.92
N ARG A 60 14.38 -1.18 -2.06
CA ARG A 60 14.13 -2.62 -2.31
C ARG A 60 13.39 -3.28 -1.15
N SER A 61 13.75 -2.98 0.10
CA SER A 61 13.02 -3.49 1.27
C SER A 61 11.59 -2.97 1.32
N CYS A 62 11.35 -1.73 0.91
CA CYS A 62 10.01 -1.19 0.77
C CYS A 62 9.19 -1.91 -0.33
N PHE A 63 9.81 -2.26 -1.46
CA PHE A 63 9.17 -3.06 -2.52
C PHE A 63 8.74 -4.43 -1.98
N ILE A 64 9.60 -5.10 -1.21
CA ILE A 64 9.25 -6.36 -0.53
C ILE A 64 8.18 -6.13 0.54
N GLY A 65 8.18 -4.98 1.22
CA GLY A 65 7.14 -4.59 2.17
C GLY A 65 5.74 -4.61 1.55
N TYR A 66 5.59 -4.12 0.32
CA TYR A 66 4.32 -4.21 -0.42
C TYR A 66 3.98 -5.63 -0.90
N ILE A 67 4.98 -6.48 -1.15
CA ILE A 67 4.71 -7.92 -1.35
C ILE A 67 4.18 -8.53 -0.04
N VAL A 68 4.74 -8.17 1.13
CA VAL A 68 4.22 -8.63 2.44
C VAL A 68 2.77 -8.19 2.63
N GLN A 69 2.43 -6.94 2.33
CA GLN A 69 1.05 -6.45 2.39
C GLN A 69 0.13 -7.25 1.43
N ALA A 70 0.60 -7.55 0.22
CA ALA A 70 -0.14 -8.38 -0.71
C ALA A 70 -0.37 -9.81 -0.18
N ILE A 71 0.62 -10.40 0.50
CA ILE A 71 0.49 -11.72 1.13
C ILE A 71 -0.60 -11.71 2.19
N VAL A 72 -0.57 -10.76 3.13
CA VAL A 72 -1.56 -10.71 4.23
C VAL A 72 -2.98 -10.43 3.74
N ASN A 73 -3.13 -9.67 2.67
CA ASN A 73 -4.45 -9.35 2.13
C ASN A 73 -5.02 -10.43 1.21
N ASN A 74 -4.19 -11.26 0.56
CA ASN A 74 -4.66 -12.15 -0.50
C ASN A 74 -4.49 -13.65 -0.20
N PHE A 75 -3.61 -14.07 0.73
CA PHE A 75 -3.40 -15.48 1.01
C PHE A 75 -4.58 -16.12 1.75
N VAL A 76 -5.04 -15.50 2.84
CA VAL A 76 -6.11 -16.06 3.67
C VAL A 76 -7.45 -16.18 2.93
N PRO A 77 -7.86 -15.26 2.06
CA PRO A 77 -9.03 -15.43 1.21
C PRO A 77 -9.04 -16.71 0.37
N LEU A 78 -7.87 -17.20 -0.08
CA LEU A 78 -7.77 -18.46 -0.83
C LEU A 78 -8.14 -19.69 0.01
N LEU A 79 -8.14 -19.57 1.34
CA LEU A 79 -8.41 -20.64 2.29
C LEU A 79 -9.87 -20.66 2.81
N PHE A 80 -10.71 -19.73 2.40
CA PHE A 80 -12.07 -19.59 2.97
C PHE A 80 -12.92 -20.86 2.80
N ILE A 81 -12.87 -21.51 1.65
CA ILE A 81 -13.58 -22.77 1.41
C ILE A 81 -12.97 -23.89 2.27
N THR A 82 -11.66 -23.89 2.43
CA THR A 82 -10.94 -24.85 3.29
C THR A 82 -11.33 -24.65 4.76
N PHE A 83 -11.43 -23.43 5.24
CA PHE A 83 -11.91 -23.16 6.60
C PHE A 83 -13.37 -23.60 6.82
N GLN A 84 -14.21 -23.40 5.82
CA GLN A 84 -15.59 -23.84 5.87
C GLN A 84 -15.68 -25.38 5.94
N SER A 85 -14.91 -26.10 5.14
CA SER A 85 -14.95 -27.56 5.09
C SER A 85 -14.20 -28.21 6.26
N GLN A 86 -12.99 -27.73 6.58
CA GLN A 86 -12.13 -28.35 7.60
C GLN A 86 -12.59 -28.05 9.02
N TYR A 87 -13.03 -26.83 9.30
CA TYR A 87 -13.41 -26.38 10.64
C TYR A 87 -14.91 -26.15 10.81
N SER A 88 -15.73 -26.49 9.81
CA SER A 88 -17.19 -26.29 9.82
C SER A 88 -17.61 -24.85 10.14
N ILE A 89 -16.81 -23.85 9.71
CA ILE A 89 -17.07 -22.44 9.93
C ILE A 89 -18.12 -21.93 8.96
N PRO A 90 -19.25 -21.37 9.42
CA PRO A 90 -20.28 -20.87 8.54
C PRO A 90 -19.82 -19.66 7.72
N LEU A 91 -20.34 -19.52 6.49
CA LEU A 91 -19.96 -18.47 5.55
C LEU A 91 -20.10 -17.06 6.13
N SER A 92 -21.10 -16.84 7.01
CA SER A 92 -21.29 -15.56 7.69
C SER A 92 -20.10 -15.16 8.58
N LYS A 93 -19.49 -16.12 9.28
CA LYS A 93 -18.28 -15.90 10.07
C LYS A 93 -17.06 -15.64 9.17
N ILE A 94 -16.95 -16.30 8.03
CA ILE A 94 -15.89 -16.05 7.04
C ILE A 94 -16.00 -14.63 6.48
N THR A 95 -17.20 -14.19 6.14
CA THR A 95 -17.45 -12.81 5.68
C THR A 95 -17.06 -11.78 6.76
N LEU A 96 -17.32 -12.11 8.03
CA LEU A 96 -16.87 -11.26 9.15
C LEU A 96 -15.35 -11.09 9.18
N LEU A 97 -14.56 -12.12 8.88
CA LEU A 97 -13.10 -12.03 8.83
C LEU A 97 -12.62 -10.98 7.79
N ILE A 98 -13.26 -10.93 6.63
CA ILE A 98 -12.97 -9.93 5.59
C ILE A 98 -13.26 -8.52 6.12
N THR A 99 -14.44 -8.34 6.69
CA THR A 99 -14.86 -7.04 7.24
C THR A 99 -13.93 -6.57 8.35
N ILE A 100 -13.51 -7.46 9.23
CA ILE A 100 -12.59 -7.16 10.31
C ILE A 100 -11.19 -6.82 9.79
N ASN A 101 -10.68 -7.57 8.80
CA ASN A 101 -9.38 -7.28 8.21
C ASN A 101 -9.32 -5.85 7.66
N PHE A 102 -10.22 -5.48 6.78
CA PHE A 102 -10.23 -4.14 6.19
C PHE A 102 -10.66 -3.05 7.18
N GLY A 103 -11.63 -3.34 8.06
CA GLY A 103 -12.05 -2.41 9.09
C GLY A 103 -10.91 -2.06 10.07
N LEU A 104 -10.09 -3.04 10.44
CA LEU A 104 -8.93 -2.80 11.29
C LEU A 104 -7.83 -2.03 10.56
N GLN A 105 -7.60 -2.31 9.26
CA GLN A 105 -6.67 -1.51 8.46
C GLN A 105 -7.08 -0.04 8.43
N LEU A 106 -8.35 0.30 8.17
CA LEU A 106 -8.85 1.68 8.25
C LEU A 106 -8.60 2.35 9.61
N ILE A 107 -8.77 1.60 10.72
CA ILE A 107 -8.48 2.12 12.07
C ILE A 107 -6.98 2.39 12.22
N ILE A 108 -6.13 1.49 11.73
CA ILE A 108 -4.67 1.64 11.79
C ILE A 108 -4.23 2.84 10.95
N ASP A 109 -4.77 3.03 9.74
CA ASP A 109 -4.45 4.17 8.89
C ASP A 109 -4.75 5.49 9.59
N PHE A 110 -5.96 5.60 10.14
CA PHE A 110 -6.35 6.77 10.91
C PHE A 110 -5.44 7.00 12.13
N ALA A 111 -5.20 5.95 12.94
CA ALA A 111 -4.38 6.04 14.13
C ALA A 111 -2.92 6.39 13.80
N SER A 112 -2.39 5.88 12.70
CA SER A 112 -1.01 6.07 12.24
C SER A 112 -0.64 7.54 12.05
N ALA A 113 -1.59 8.38 11.66
CA ALA A 113 -1.41 9.83 11.55
C ALA A 113 -0.95 10.50 12.85
N PHE A 114 -1.16 9.87 14.01
CA PHE A 114 -0.90 10.46 15.34
C PHE A 114 0.31 9.86 16.05
N PHE A 115 0.74 8.65 15.68
CA PHE A 115 1.78 7.97 16.46
C PHE A 115 3.06 7.64 15.69
N ILE A 116 3.03 7.48 14.35
CA ILE A 116 4.21 7.05 13.58
C ILE A 116 5.36 8.04 13.73
N ASP A 117 5.09 9.35 13.65
CA ASP A 117 6.13 10.38 13.82
C ASP A 117 6.76 10.37 15.21
N LYS A 118 6.02 9.88 16.24
CA LYS A 118 6.52 9.78 17.61
C LYS A 118 7.44 8.59 17.82
N ILE A 119 7.08 7.42 17.27
CA ILE A 119 7.84 6.17 17.43
C ILE A 119 8.92 6.00 16.35
N GLY A 120 8.79 6.70 15.24
CA GLY A 120 9.71 6.68 14.10
C GLY A 120 9.44 5.55 13.11
N TYR A 121 9.84 5.77 11.86
CA TYR A 121 9.58 4.85 10.74
C TYR A 121 10.22 3.47 10.92
N ARG A 122 11.45 3.40 11.46
CA ARG A 122 12.14 2.12 11.66
C ARG A 122 11.35 1.21 12.60
N LEU A 123 10.95 1.74 13.76
CA LEU A 123 10.19 0.94 14.72
C LEU A 123 8.82 0.58 14.17
N SER A 124 8.15 1.49 13.47
CA SER A 124 6.84 1.25 12.87
C SER A 124 6.88 0.12 11.82
N VAL A 125 7.87 0.14 10.92
CA VAL A 125 8.00 -0.90 9.88
C VAL A 125 8.42 -2.25 10.46
N LEU A 126 9.22 -2.27 11.54
CA LEU A 126 9.57 -3.51 12.25
C LEU A 126 8.34 -4.12 12.94
N ILE A 127 7.54 -3.29 13.64
CA ILE A 127 6.26 -3.71 14.24
C ILE A 127 5.33 -4.27 13.16
N ALA A 128 5.21 -3.60 12.02
CA ALA A 128 4.38 -4.05 10.91
C ALA A 128 4.78 -5.45 10.41
N HIS A 129 6.07 -5.68 10.18
CA HIS A 129 6.58 -7.00 9.77
C HIS A 129 6.41 -8.07 10.85
N LEU A 130 6.62 -7.71 12.12
CA LEU A 130 6.40 -8.62 13.25
C LEU A 130 4.94 -9.08 13.30
N PHE A 131 3.99 -8.15 13.23
CA PHE A 131 2.57 -8.47 13.27
C PHE A 131 2.12 -9.27 12.04
N ALA A 132 2.62 -8.95 10.85
CA ALA A 132 2.37 -9.73 9.64
C ALA A 132 2.89 -11.18 9.78
N ALA A 133 4.12 -11.36 10.28
CA ALA A 133 4.71 -12.67 10.52
C ALA A 133 3.95 -13.46 11.58
N LEU A 134 3.66 -12.84 12.74
CA LEU A 134 2.91 -13.47 13.82
C LEU A 134 1.51 -13.90 13.36
N GLY A 135 0.81 -13.08 12.57
CA GLY A 135 -0.49 -13.43 12.04
C GLY A 135 -0.45 -14.63 11.09
N LEU A 136 0.54 -14.68 10.18
CA LEU A 136 0.72 -15.81 9.26
C LEU A 136 1.19 -17.10 9.96
N ILE A 137 1.99 -16.99 11.00
CA ILE A 137 2.37 -18.15 11.85
C ILE A 137 1.16 -18.61 12.67
N SER A 138 0.46 -17.66 13.29
CA SER A 138 -0.70 -17.95 14.15
C SER A 138 -1.81 -18.67 13.40
N ILE A 139 -2.08 -18.28 12.13
CA ILE A 139 -3.14 -18.93 11.36
C ILE A 139 -2.83 -20.39 11.03
N ALA A 140 -1.55 -20.79 10.97
CA ALA A 140 -1.15 -22.17 10.80
C ALA A 140 -1.29 -23.01 12.08
N ILE A 141 -1.32 -22.38 13.26
CA ILE A 141 -1.20 -23.04 14.55
C ILE A 141 -2.47 -22.91 15.41
N LEU A 142 -2.98 -21.68 15.59
CA LEU A 142 -4.06 -21.40 16.55
C LEU A 142 -5.40 -22.10 16.26
N PRO A 143 -5.83 -22.29 14.99
CA PRO A 143 -7.09 -22.96 14.71
C PRO A 143 -7.18 -24.39 15.26
N ASP A 144 -6.04 -25.09 15.37
CA ASP A 144 -6.00 -26.45 15.91
C ASP A 144 -5.74 -26.49 17.42
N MET A 145 -5.12 -25.43 17.97
CA MET A 145 -4.82 -25.35 19.41
C MET A 145 -6.00 -24.85 20.24
N MET A 146 -6.92 -24.10 19.63
CA MET A 146 -8.05 -23.52 20.34
C MET A 146 -9.29 -24.40 20.25
N ASN A 147 -10.09 -24.44 21.31
CA ASN A 147 -11.37 -25.16 21.31
C ASN A 147 -12.35 -24.63 20.25
N ASP A 148 -12.31 -23.34 19.95
CA ASP A 148 -13.01 -22.72 18.83
C ASP A 148 -12.00 -22.32 17.75
N SER A 149 -11.92 -23.11 16.69
CA SER A 149 -11.02 -22.87 15.55
C SER A 149 -11.27 -21.50 14.89
N PHE A 150 -12.54 -21.03 14.88
CA PHE A 150 -12.86 -19.70 14.38
C PHE A 150 -12.15 -18.61 15.17
N MET A 151 -12.09 -18.72 16.50
CA MET A 151 -11.40 -17.74 17.35
C MET A 151 -9.89 -17.73 17.06
N GLY A 152 -9.28 -18.89 16.77
CA GLY A 152 -7.88 -18.98 16.37
C GLY A 152 -7.61 -18.25 15.05
N ILE A 153 -8.48 -18.45 14.05
CA ILE A 153 -8.43 -17.72 12.78
C ILE A 153 -8.64 -16.23 12.98
N PHE A 154 -9.65 -15.84 13.78
CA PHE A 154 -9.98 -14.47 14.07
C PHE A 154 -8.81 -13.68 14.69
N ILE A 155 -8.16 -14.24 15.71
CA ILE A 155 -6.96 -13.65 16.33
C ILE A 155 -5.84 -13.49 15.31
N SER A 156 -5.64 -14.50 14.46
CA SER A 156 -4.61 -14.44 13.42
C SER A 156 -4.87 -13.33 12.40
N VAL A 157 -6.15 -13.16 12.01
CA VAL A 157 -6.60 -12.07 11.13
C VAL A 157 -6.34 -10.72 11.78
N LEU A 158 -6.66 -10.53 13.05
CA LEU A 158 -6.37 -9.28 13.78
C LEU A 158 -4.87 -8.95 13.75
N LEU A 159 -4.02 -9.96 14.00
CA LEU A 159 -2.57 -9.76 14.00
C LEU A 159 -2.08 -9.30 12.63
N TYR A 160 -2.35 -10.06 11.56
CA TYR A 160 -1.83 -9.68 10.26
C TYR A 160 -2.48 -8.42 9.67
N ALA A 161 -3.72 -8.10 10.04
CA ALA A 161 -4.38 -6.87 9.62
C ALA A 161 -3.69 -5.61 10.19
N VAL A 162 -3.23 -5.68 11.46
CA VAL A 162 -2.37 -4.62 12.03
C VAL A 162 -1.08 -4.48 11.23
N GLY A 163 -0.45 -5.61 10.85
CA GLY A 163 0.76 -5.61 10.03
C GLY A 163 0.53 -4.98 8.65
N GLY A 164 -0.57 -5.37 7.98
CA GLY A 164 -0.95 -4.88 6.65
C GLY A 164 -1.23 -3.37 6.64
N GLY A 165 -2.07 -2.87 7.55
CA GLY A 165 -2.39 -1.45 7.66
C GLY A 165 -1.15 -0.59 7.98
N LEU A 166 -0.31 -1.03 8.93
CA LEU A 166 0.94 -0.31 9.20
C LEU A 166 1.87 -0.26 7.97
N LEU A 167 2.01 -1.36 7.21
CA LEU A 167 2.84 -1.37 6.00
C LEU A 167 2.33 -0.36 4.97
N GLU A 168 1.02 -0.28 4.79
CA GLU A 168 0.39 0.65 3.86
C GLU A 168 0.77 2.10 4.14
N VAL A 169 0.70 2.51 5.40
CA VAL A 169 0.98 3.90 5.80
C VAL A 169 2.47 4.21 5.86
N VAL A 170 3.35 3.23 6.24
CA VAL A 170 4.77 3.55 6.50
C VAL A 170 5.65 3.44 5.26
N VAL A 171 5.34 2.52 4.34
CA VAL A 171 6.26 2.19 3.25
C VAL A 171 6.37 3.31 2.22
N SER A 172 5.24 3.96 1.87
CA SER A 172 5.24 5.08 0.93
C SER A 172 6.00 6.30 1.44
N PRO A 173 5.82 6.77 2.70
CA PRO A 173 6.64 7.85 3.26
C PRO A 173 8.14 7.52 3.33
N ILE A 174 8.51 6.27 3.65
CA ILE A 174 9.92 5.86 3.67
C ILE A 174 10.54 6.02 2.28
N VAL A 175 9.84 5.60 1.22
CA VAL A 175 10.30 5.75 -0.17
C VAL A 175 10.36 7.22 -0.58
N GLU A 176 9.34 8.00 -0.21
CA GLU A 176 9.28 9.44 -0.49
C GLU A 176 10.44 10.22 0.19
N ALA A 177 10.82 9.80 1.39
CA ALA A 177 11.93 10.38 2.13
C ALA A 177 13.29 10.09 1.49
N CYS A 178 13.43 8.96 0.77
CA CYS A 178 14.70 8.60 0.13
C CYS A 178 15.11 9.64 -0.92
N PRO A 179 16.36 10.15 -0.87
CA PRO A 179 16.88 11.05 -1.90
C PRO A 179 16.84 10.37 -3.28
N ASN A 180 15.99 10.88 -4.16
CA ASN A 180 15.84 10.41 -5.54
C ASN A 180 15.40 11.58 -6.42
N GLU A 181 15.96 11.67 -7.63
CA GLU A 181 15.59 12.71 -8.62
C GLU A 181 14.17 12.48 -9.18
N HIS A 182 13.70 11.23 -9.18
CA HIS A 182 12.42 10.82 -9.77
C HIS A 182 11.56 10.08 -8.75
N LYS A 183 11.08 10.78 -7.75
CA LYS A 183 10.27 10.23 -6.65
C LYS A 183 8.96 9.62 -7.13
N ASP A 184 8.28 10.27 -8.08
CA ASP A 184 7.04 9.81 -8.69
C ASP A 184 7.19 8.45 -9.40
N LYS A 185 8.31 8.25 -10.10
CA LYS A 185 8.66 6.96 -10.72
C LYS A 185 8.83 5.86 -9.65
N THR A 186 9.60 6.18 -8.60
CA THR A 186 9.88 5.22 -7.54
C THR A 186 8.61 4.87 -6.77
N MET A 187 7.73 5.85 -6.55
CA MET A 187 6.42 5.63 -5.93
C MET A 187 5.53 4.72 -6.80
N SER A 188 5.47 4.98 -8.10
CA SER A 188 4.71 4.13 -9.03
C SER A 188 5.27 2.71 -9.10
N MET A 189 6.60 2.56 -9.12
CA MET A 189 7.26 1.26 -9.09
C MET A 189 6.94 0.53 -7.77
N LEU A 190 7.02 1.21 -6.63
CA LEU A 190 6.67 0.67 -5.32
C LEU A 190 5.26 0.03 -5.34
N HIS A 191 4.27 0.80 -5.77
CA HIS A 191 2.89 0.31 -5.83
C HIS A 191 2.68 -0.80 -6.87
N SER A 192 3.55 -0.92 -7.89
CA SER A 192 3.50 -2.06 -8.81
C SER A 192 3.84 -3.38 -8.10
N PHE A 193 4.71 -3.35 -7.08
CA PHE A 193 5.06 -4.55 -6.31
C PHE A 193 3.91 -5.10 -5.48
N TYR A 194 2.96 -4.28 -5.06
CA TYR A 194 1.70 -4.77 -4.49
C TYR A 194 0.91 -5.61 -5.51
N CYS A 195 0.76 -5.11 -6.74
CA CYS A 195 0.04 -5.84 -7.80
C CYS A 195 0.73 -7.16 -8.18
N TRP A 196 2.06 -7.14 -8.33
CA TRP A 196 2.85 -8.35 -8.59
C TRP A 196 2.81 -9.30 -7.40
N GLY A 197 2.82 -8.77 -6.18
CA GLY A 197 2.64 -9.53 -4.95
C GLY A 197 1.30 -10.25 -4.94
N THR A 198 0.20 -9.55 -5.23
CA THR A 198 -1.15 -10.13 -5.31
C THR A 198 -1.21 -11.26 -6.34
N ALA A 199 -0.77 -11.00 -7.57
CA ALA A 199 -0.73 -12.03 -8.61
C ALA A 199 0.19 -13.20 -8.22
N GLY A 200 1.36 -12.91 -7.66
CA GLY A 200 2.32 -13.92 -7.21
C GLY A 200 1.77 -14.81 -6.09
N VAL A 201 1.12 -14.23 -5.09
CA VAL A 201 0.50 -15.00 -4.00
C VAL A 201 -0.56 -15.96 -4.53
N VAL A 202 -1.45 -15.49 -5.40
CA VAL A 202 -2.50 -16.33 -5.99
C VAL A 202 -1.88 -17.46 -6.82
N VAL A 203 -0.99 -17.13 -7.75
CA VAL A 203 -0.38 -18.12 -8.66
C VAL A 203 0.46 -19.14 -7.90
N ILE A 204 1.36 -18.71 -7.02
CA ILE A 204 2.24 -19.59 -6.25
C ILE A 204 1.42 -20.49 -5.32
N SER A 205 0.41 -19.93 -4.63
CA SER A 205 -0.46 -20.71 -3.75
C SER A 205 -1.27 -21.73 -4.55
N THR A 206 -1.81 -21.35 -5.70
CA THR A 206 -2.56 -22.27 -6.58
C THR A 206 -1.67 -23.42 -7.09
N ILE A 207 -0.43 -23.12 -7.53
CA ILE A 207 0.52 -24.13 -7.96
C ILE A 207 0.86 -25.05 -6.77
N PHE A 208 1.13 -24.49 -5.59
CA PHE A 208 1.44 -25.27 -4.39
C PHE A 208 0.29 -26.24 -4.04
N PHE A 209 -0.97 -25.75 -4.04
CA PHE A 209 -2.12 -26.59 -3.73
C PHE A 209 -2.37 -27.68 -4.77
N ASN A 210 -2.10 -27.40 -6.05
CA ASN A 210 -2.20 -28.42 -7.11
C ASN A 210 -1.13 -29.51 -7.00
N VAL A 211 0.09 -29.17 -6.55
CA VAL A 211 1.21 -30.11 -6.46
C VAL A 211 1.19 -30.88 -5.13
N PHE A 212 0.95 -30.20 -4.03
CA PHE A 212 1.08 -30.75 -2.67
C PHE A 212 -0.27 -31.02 -1.99
N GLY A 213 -1.37 -30.61 -2.58
CA GLY A 213 -2.72 -30.70 -1.99
C GLY A 213 -3.04 -29.51 -1.08
N ILE A 214 -4.35 -29.20 -1.00
CA ILE A 214 -4.86 -28.09 -0.17
C ILE A 214 -4.65 -28.34 1.32
N ASP A 215 -4.58 -29.60 1.77
CA ASP A 215 -4.39 -29.98 3.17
C ASP A 215 -3.04 -29.46 3.74
N ASN A 216 -2.09 -29.19 2.86
CA ASN A 216 -0.79 -28.64 3.24
C ASN A 216 -0.75 -27.10 3.35
N TRP A 217 -1.91 -26.42 3.37
CA TRP A 217 -1.99 -24.96 3.41
C TRP A 217 -1.26 -24.33 4.60
N LYS A 218 -1.13 -25.03 5.74
CA LYS A 218 -0.39 -24.56 6.91
C LYS A 218 1.10 -24.43 6.63
N ILE A 219 1.66 -25.37 5.86
CA ILE A 219 3.07 -25.29 5.44
C ILE A 219 3.27 -24.05 4.56
N LEU A 220 2.36 -23.81 3.62
CA LEU A 220 2.43 -22.63 2.77
C LEU A 220 2.27 -21.32 3.57
N ALA A 221 1.41 -21.29 4.61
CA ALA A 221 1.30 -20.14 5.52
C ALA A 221 2.63 -19.82 6.21
N LEU A 222 3.36 -20.85 6.67
CA LEU A 222 4.70 -20.69 7.28
C LEU A 222 5.75 -20.24 6.24
N VAL A 223 5.68 -20.73 5.01
CA VAL A 223 6.53 -20.26 3.90
C VAL A 223 6.28 -18.78 3.63
N TRP A 224 5.02 -18.36 3.56
CA TRP A 224 4.67 -16.94 3.41
C TRP A 224 5.12 -16.10 4.61
N ALA A 225 5.06 -16.63 5.82
CA ALA A 225 5.53 -15.94 7.03
C ALA A 225 7.05 -15.66 7.01
N ALA A 226 7.85 -16.47 6.28
CA ALA A 226 9.27 -16.21 6.13
C ALA A 226 9.56 -14.87 5.43
N VAL A 227 8.68 -14.40 4.53
CA VAL A 227 8.89 -13.16 3.79
C VAL A 227 8.92 -11.94 4.72
N PRO A 228 7.89 -11.68 5.58
CA PRO A 228 7.96 -10.57 6.53
C PRO A 228 9.08 -10.75 7.56
N VAL A 229 9.44 -11.96 7.98
CA VAL A 229 10.57 -12.18 8.90
C VAL A 229 11.88 -11.72 8.26
N ILE A 230 12.19 -12.20 7.06
CA ILE A 230 13.43 -11.87 6.35
C ILE A 230 13.46 -10.35 6.05
N ASN A 231 12.36 -9.78 5.55
CA ASN A 231 12.32 -8.36 5.23
C ASN A 231 12.39 -7.48 6.49
N GLY A 232 11.77 -7.87 7.58
CA GLY A 232 11.90 -7.21 8.87
C GLY A 232 13.36 -7.14 9.34
N LEU A 233 14.10 -8.26 9.20
CA LEU A 233 15.54 -8.29 9.51
C LEU A 233 16.36 -7.34 8.62
N THR A 234 15.98 -7.15 7.33
CA THR A 234 16.66 -6.16 6.48
C THR A 234 16.42 -4.75 6.96
N PHE A 235 15.22 -4.42 7.46
CA PHE A 235 14.89 -3.09 8.00
C PHE A 235 15.65 -2.74 9.29
N LEU A 236 16.25 -3.70 9.98
CA LEU A 236 17.18 -3.41 11.08
C LEU A 236 18.45 -2.69 10.60
N LYS A 237 18.90 -2.94 9.36
CA LYS A 237 20.21 -2.53 8.84
C LYS A 237 20.13 -1.42 7.79
N VAL A 238 19.04 -1.34 7.01
CA VAL A 238 18.95 -0.36 5.90
C VAL A 238 18.82 1.07 6.43
N PRO A 239 19.43 2.08 5.79
CA PRO A 239 19.29 3.47 6.18
C PRO A 239 17.86 3.97 5.91
N ILE A 240 17.27 4.69 6.86
CA ILE A 240 15.96 5.33 6.71
C ILE A 240 16.15 6.84 6.81
N ALA A 241 15.77 7.56 5.74
CA ALA A 241 15.82 9.01 5.73
C ALA A 241 14.60 9.60 6.48
N PRO A 242 14.76 10.73 7.19
CA PRO A 242 13.63 11.43 7.76
C PRO A 242 12.76 12.03 6.65
N LEU A 243 11.43 11.93 6.76
CA LEU A 243 10.51 12.50 5.79
C LEU A 243 10.50 14.03 5.84
N ILE A 244 10.66 14.58 7.03
CA ILE A 244 10.78 16.01 7.30
C ILE A 244 12.17 16.26 7.87
N ASN A 245 12.93 17.16 7.26
CA ASN A 245 14.23 17.57 7.79
C ASN A 245 14.03 18.32 9.12
N GLU A 246 14.96 18.17 10.06
CA GLU A 246 14.90 18.84 11.40
C GLU A 246 14.85 20.37 11.29
N GLU A 247 15.32 20.93 10.18
CA GLU A 247 15.28 22.36 9.88
C GLU A 247 13.93 22.83 9.32
N GLU A 248 13.07 21.92 8.84
CA GLU A 248 11.73 22.19 8.33
C GLU A 248 10.70 21.80 9.39
N ASN A 249 9.98 22.77 9.94
CA ASN A 249 8.82 22.48 10.77
C ASN A 249 7.74 21.82 9.91
N GLY A 250 7.48 20.53 10.15
CA GLY A 250 6.36 19.82 9.52
C GLY A 250 5.04 20.49 9.89
N LEU A 251 4.07 20.42 8.96
CA LEU A 251 2.73 20.94 9.21
C LEU A 251 2.06 20.17 10.36
N SER A 252 1.52 20.88 11.31
CA SER A 252 0.62 20.29 12.29
C SER A 252 -0.66 19.81 11.60
N LEU A 253 -1.36 18.86 12.20
CA LEU A 253 -2.62 18.36 11.66
C LEU A 253 -3.65 19.50 11.42
N LYS A 254 -3.67 20.50 12.33
CA LYS A 254 -4.55 21.68 12.17
C LYS A 254 -4.20 22.52 10.94
N GLU A 255 -2.92 22.67 10.63
CA GLU A 255 -2.43 23.38 9.45
C GLU A 255 -2.68 22.57 8.18
N LEU A 256 -2.48 21.26 8.23
CA LEU A 256 -2.76 20.36 7.10
C LEU A 256 -4.24 20.42 6.69
N ILE A 257 -5.17 20.33 7.64
CA ILE A 257 -6.62 20.40 7.42
C ILE A 257 -7.05 21.78 6.84
N LYS A 258 -6.33 22.85 7.15
CA LYS A 258 -6.60 24.19 6.57
C LYS A 258 -6.15 24.32 5.11
N GLN A 259 -5.30 23.43 4.62
CA GLN A 259 -4.85 23.45 3.23
C GLN A 259 -5.96 23.00 2.29
N LYS A 260 -6.46 23.88 1.42
CA LYS A 260 -7.48 23.53 0.41
C LYS A 260 -7.02 22.40 -0.51
N ALA A 261 -5.73 22.37 -0.86
CA ALA A 261 -5.14 21.34 -1.68
C ALA A 261 -5.25 19.96 -1.02
N PHE A 262 -5.15 19.87 0.31
CA PHE A 262 -5.28 18.61 1.04
C PHE A 262 -6.64 17.94 0.81
N TRP A 263 -7.73 18.68 0.90
CA TRP A 263 -9.08 18.17 0.62
C TRP A 263 -9.27 17.74 -0.83
N GLY A 264 -8.64 18.48 -1.77
CA GLY A 264 -8.62 18.07 -3.17
C GLY A 264 -7.90 16.72 -3.36
N PHE A 265 -6.76 16.51 -2.73
CA PHE A 265 -6.04 15.23 -2.81
C PHE A 265 -6.77 14.10 -2.08
N LEU A 266 -7.44 14.35 -0.96
CA LEU A 266 -8.31 13.36 -0.30
C LEU A 266 -9.45 12.92 -1.24
N LEU A 267 -10.09 13.87 -1.93
CA LEU A 267 -11.14 13.55 -2.88
C LEU A 267 -10.61 12.76 -4.08
N ILE A 268 -9.45 13.15 -4.64
CA ILE A 268 -8.81 12.42 -5.73
C ILE A 268 -8.48 10.99 -5.29
N MET A 269 -7.90 10.81 -4.10
CA MET A 269 -7.52 9.49 -3.59
C MET A 269 -8.75 8.62 -3.33
N CYS A 270 -9.80 9.16 -2.73
CA CYS A 270 -11.08 8.47 -2.53
C CYS A 270 -11.67 8.03 -3.89
N CYS A 271 -11.69 8.91 -4.87
CA CYS A 271 -12.16 8.58 -6.21
C CYS A 271 -11.25 7.57 -6.93
N ALA A 272 -9.93 7.59 -6.69
CA ALA A 272 -9.00 6.62 -7.23
C ALA A 272 -9.29 5.21 -6.69
N GLY A 273 -9.41 5.07 -5.37
CA GLY A 273 -9.78 3.81 -4.73
C GLY A 273 -11.15 3.31 -5.17
N ALA A 274 -12.15 4.20 -5.22
CA ALA A 274 -13.48 3.85 -5.71
C ALA A 274 -13.46 3.40 -7.18
N SER A 275 -12.68 4.06 -8.04
CA SER A 275 -12.53 3.68 -9.44
C SER A 275 -11.79 2.35 -9.61
N GLU A 276 -10.82 2.05 -8.75
CA GLU A 276 -10.11 0.77 -8.77
C GLU A 276 -11.04 -0.37 -8.37
N GLN A 277 -11.71 -0.24 -7.24
CA GLN A 277 -12.45 -1.35 -6.64
C GLN A 277 -13.85 -1.56 -7.22
N SER A 278 -14.49 -0.54 -7.80
CA SER A 278 -15.82 -0.71 -8.40
C SER A 278 -15.86 -1.72 -9.55
N VAL A 279 -14.77 -1.89 -10.30
CA VAL A 279 -14.67 -2.91 -11.35
C VAL A 279 -13.98 -4.16 -10.81
N SER A 280 -12.89 -4.03 -10.05
CA SER A 280 -12.12 -5.16 -9.54
C SER A 280 -12.97 -6.12 -8.70
N GLN A 281 -13.78 -5.60 -7.77
CA GLN A 281 -14.63 -6.41 -6.89
C GLN A 281 -15.77 -7.11 -7.64
N TRP A 282 -16.30 -6.51 -8.70
CA TRP A 282 -17.37 -7.09 -9.48
C TRP A 282 -16.90 -7.86 -10.72
N ALA A 283 -15.58 -7.86 -11.00
CA ALA A 283 -15.01 -8.48 -12.20
C ALA A 283 -15.37 -9.95 -12.34
N SER A 284 -15.26 -10.75 -11.26
CA SER A 284 -15.60 -12.16 -11.26
C SER A 284 -17.08 -12.39 -11.54
N ALA A 285 -17.96 -11.71 -10.79
CA ALA A 285 -19.40 -11.83 -10.96
C ALA A 285 -19.86 -11.33 -12.35
N PHE A 286 -19.19 -10.33 -12.90
CA PHE A 286 -19.45 -9.86 -14.26
C PHE A 286 -19.07 -10.91 -15.31
N VAL A 287 -17.87 -11.51 -15.19
CA VAL A 287 -17.39 -12.56 -16.09
C VAL A 287 -18.33 -13.77 -16.05
N GLU A 288 -18.78 -14.19 -14.87
CA GLU A 288 -19.72 -15.28 -14.72
C GLU A 288 -21.10 -14.96 -15.33
N LYS A 289 -21.74 -13.87 -14.87
CA LYS A 289 -23.13 -13.55 -15.22
C LYS A 289 -23.30 -12.95 -16.62
N ALA A 290 -22.37 -12.12 -17.05
CA ALA A 290 -22.47 -11.42 -18.32
C ALA A 290 -21.85 -12.18 -19.48
N LEU A 291 -20.90 -13.09 -19.20
CA LEU A 291 -20.13 -13.81 -20.21
C LEU A 291 -20.48 -15.31 -20.29
N GLY A 292 -21.25 -15.82 -19.32
CA GLY A 292 -21.59 -17.26 -19.26
C GLY A 292 -20.39 -18.18 -19.03
N ILE A 293 -19.28 -17.65 -18.51
CA ILE A 293 -18.06 -18.39 -18.19
C ILE A 293 -18.21 -19.00 -16.79
N SER A 294 -17.67 -20.20 -16.58
CA SER A 294 -17.76 -20.85 -15.26
C SER A 294 -17.17 -19.94 -14.16
N LYS A 295 -17.80 -19.97 -12.98
CA LYS A 295 -17.41 -19.17 -11.81
C LYS A 295 -15.93 -19.32 -11.48
N SER A 296 -15.40 -20.54 -11.50
CA SER A 296 -13.98 -20.81 -11.20
C SER A 296 -13.01 -20.09 -12.15
N ILE A 297 -13.35 -19.98 -13.43
CA ILE A 297 -12.57 -19.24 -14.41
C ILE A 297 -12.78 -17.73 -14.21
N GLY A 298 -14.01 -17.30 -13.90
CA GLY A 298 -14.34 -15.92 -13.61
C GLY A 298 -13.58 -15.36 -12.42
N ASP A 299 -13.50 -16.12 -11.33
CA ASP A 299 -12.78 -15.76 -10.11
C ASP A 299 -11.27 -15.63 -10.35
N LEU A 300 -10.70 -16.46 -11.22
CA LEU A 300 -9.28 -16.40 -11.56
C LEU A 300 -8.96 -15.31 -12.59
N VAL A 301 -9.72 -15.26 -13.69
CA VAL A 301 -9.38 -14.41 -14.84
C VAL A 301 -9.73 -12.95 -14.61
N GLY A 302 -10.90 -12.62 -14.07
CA GLY A 302 -11.37 -11.24 -13.91
C GLY A 302 -10.42 -10.41 -13.03
N PRO A 303 -10.26 -10.72 -11.75
CA PRO A 303 -9.39 -9.98 -10.84
C PRO A 303 -7.91 -10.08 -11.20
N THR A 304 -7.45 -11.24 -11.73
CA THR A 304 -6.03 -11.44 -12.08
C THR A 304 -5.63 -10.57 -13.26
N VAL A 305 -6.41 -10.55 -14.35
CA VAL A 305 -6.14 -9.71 -15.51
C VAL A 305 -6.16 -8.24 -15.14
N PHE A 306 -7.13 -7.82 -14.33
CA PHE A 306 -7.20 -6.46 -13.80
C PHE A 306 -5.91 -6.10 -13.04
N SER A 307 -5.50 -6.91 -12.06
CA SER A 307 -4.33 -6.65 -11.21
C SER A 307 -3.02 -6.67 -11.99
N VAL A 308 -2.86 -7.59 -12.93
CA VAL A 308 -1.67 -7.67 -13.79
C VAL A 308 -1.55 -6.43 -14.67
N LEU A 309 -2.64 -5.97 -15.31
CA LEU A 309 -2.59 -4.78 -16.15
C LEU A 309 -2.41 -3.51 -15.32
N MET A 310 -2.95 -3.44 -14.12
CA MET A 310 -2.67 -2.38 -13.16
C MET A 310 -1.18 -2.35 -12.79
N GLY A 311 -0.59 -3.50 -12.49
CA GLY A 311 0.85 -3.62 -12.22
C GLY A 311 1.73 -3.22 -13.42
N ILE A 312 1.33 -3.60 -14.63
CA ILE A 312 2.01 -3.19 -15.86
C ILE A 312 1.97 -1.66 -16.03
N SER A 313 0.80 -1.04 -15.84
CA SER A 313 0.64 0.43 -15.92
C SER A 313 1.58 1.14 -14.94
N ARG A 314 1.60 0.70 -13.67
CA ARG A 314 2.48 1.22 -12.63
C ARG A 314 3.96 1.03 -12.97
N ALA A 315 4.34 -0.15 -13.48
CA ALA A 315 5.71 -0.45 -13.87
C ALA A 315 6.17 0.35 -15.10
N ILE A 316 5.29 0.58 -16.09
CA ILE A 316 5.57 1.43 -17.25
C ILE A 316 5.89 2.86 -16.80
N TYR A 317 5.03 3.44 -15.93
CA TYR A 317 5.31 4.77 -15.40
C TYR A 317 6.57 4.78 -14.52
N GLY A 318 6.77 3.77 -13.68
CA GLY A 318 7.99 3.61 -12.89
C GLY A 318 9.27 3.55 -13.73
N LYS A 319 9.19 3.04 -14.95
CA LYS A 319 10.35 2.95 -15.85
C LYS A 319 10.52 4.20 -16.74
N PHE A 320 9.44 4.73 -17.28
CA PHE A 320 9.47 5.76 -18.32
C PHE A 320 8.93 7.13 -17.86
N GLY A 321 8.58 7.29 -16.59
CA GLY A 321 7.94 8.49 -16.03
C GLY A 321 8.72 9.79 -16.24
N GLU A 322 10.07 9.72 -16.38
CA GLU A 322 10.90 10.88 -16.72
C GLU A 322 10.43 11.63 -17.99
N LYS A 323 9.89 10.87 -18.95
CA LYS A 323 9.40 11.38 -20.23
C LYS A 323 7.91 11.71 -20.21
N ILE A 324 7.23 11.41 -19.12
CA ILE A 324 5.77 11.48 -19.01
C ILE A 324 5.40 12.47 -17.92
N ASN A 325 4.65 13.51 -18.26
CA ASN A 325 4.11 14.43 -17.27
C ASN A 325 3.04 13.74 -16.43
N LEU A 326 3.25 13.65 -15.11
CA LEU A 326 2.38 12.96 -14.16
C LEU A 326 0.92 13.43 -14.25
N TYR A 327 0.68 14.74 -14.23
CA TYR A 327 -0.67 15.31 -14.34
C TYR A 327 -1.38 14.88 -15.63
N LYS A 328 -0.69 14.95 -16.78
CA LYS A 328 -1.26 14.52 -18.06
C LYS A 328 -1.56 13.02 -18.07
N MET A 329 -0.68 12.22 -17.47
CA MET A 329 -0.88 10.78 -17.35
C MET A 329 -2.08 10.45 -16.47
N MET A 330 -2.25 11.12 -15.33
CA MET A 330 -3.41 10.92 -14.45
C MET A 330 -4.72 11.30 -15.12
N VAL A 331 -4.77 12.44 -15.83
CA VAL A 331 -5.96 12.84 -16.60
C VAL A 331 -6.26 11.85 -17.72
N PHE A 332 -5.25 11.43 -18.49
CA PHE A 332 -5.40 10.40 -19.52
C PHE A 332 -5.93 9.09 -18.94
N SER A 333 -5.37 8.64 -17.82
CA SER A 333 -5.80 7.44 -17.09
C SER A 333 -7.23 7.55 -16.60
N GLY A 334 -7.62 8.70 -16.06
CA GLY A 334 -9.02 8.96 -15.69
C GLY A 334 -9.98 8.86 -16.88
N CYS A 335 -9.64 9.49 -18.02
CA CYS A 335 -10.43 9.40 -19.25
C CYS A 335 -10.52 7.96 -19.78
N LEU A 336 -9.40 7.22 -19.74
CA LEU A 336 -9.35 5.81 -20.14
C LEU A 336 -10.20 4.94 -19.20
N CYS A 337 -10.24 5.27 -17.90
CA CYS A 337 -11.08 4.61 -16.92
C CYS A 337 -12.58 4.82 -17.23
N VAL A 338 -12.99 6.04 -17.53
CA VAL A 338 -14.36 6.33 -17.98
C VAL A 338 -14.70 5.50 -19.23
N LEU A 339 -13.82 5.51 -20.23
CA LEU A 339 -14.02 4.74 -21.46
C LEU A 339 -14.15 3.24 -21.17
N SER A 340 -13.31 2.67 -20.32
CA SER A 340 -13.35 1.26 -19.95
C SER A 340 -14.65 0.89 -19.23
N TYR A 341 -15.15 1.75 -18.37
CA TYR A 341 -16.43 1.59 -17.68
C TYR A 341 -17.61 1.59 -18.68
N LEU A 342 -17.59 2.50 -19.65
CA LEU A 342 -18.58 2.52 -20.73
C LEU A 342 -18.51 1.24 -21.58
N MET A 343 -17.30 0.75 -21.89
CA MET A 343 -17.12 -0.54 -22.58
C MET A 343 -17.74 -1.70 -21.80
N VAL A 344 -17.49 -1.80 -20.48
CA VAL A 344 -18.08 -2.84 -19.63
C VAL A 344 -19.60 -2.71 -19.58
N SER A 345 -20.12 -1.49 -19.44
CA SER A 345 -21.55 -1.24 -19.23
C SER A 345 -22.39 -1.46 -20.49
N PHE A 346 -21.91 -1.03 -21.65
CA PHE A 346 -22.68 -1.09 -22.90
C PHE A 346 -22.35 -2.31 -23.78
N SER A 347 -21.34 -3.10 -23.40
CA SER A 347 -20.96 -4.26 -24.19
C SER A 347 -22.07 -5.33 -24.23
N SER A 348 -22.39 -5.80 -25.43
CA SER A 348 -23.18 -7.02 -25.67
C SER A 348 -22.27 -8.25 -25.83
N SER A 349 -20.98 -8.05 -26.05
CA SER A 349 -19.98 -9.11 -26.28
C SER A 349 -19.20 -9.39 -25.00
N ALA A 350 -19.06 -10.68 -24.69
CA ALA A 350 -18.20 -11.19 -23.64
C ALA A 350 -16.75 -10.66 -23.75
N ILE A 351 -16.19 -10.72 -24.94
CA ILE A 351 -14.79 -10.32 -25.22
C ILE A 351 -14.62 -8.83 -24.97
N VAL A 352 -15.54 -7.98 -25.41
CA VAL A 352 -15.46 -6.52 -25.19
C VAL A 352 -15.59 -6.19 -23.69
N GLY A 353 -16.44 -6.91 -22.95
CA GLY A 353 -16.53 -6.77 -21.50
C GLY A 353 -15.21 -7.12 -20.79
N LEU A 354 -14.57 -8.23 -21.16
CA LEU A 354 -13.25 -8.63 -20.64
C LEU A 354 -12.15 -7.60 -20.97
N ILE A 355 -12.13 -7.11 -22.21
CA ILE A 355 -11.20 -6.04 -22.61
C ILE A 355 -11.48 -4.79 -21.78
N GLY A 356 -12.74 -4.45 -21.53
CA GLY A 356 -13.12 -3.34 -20.66
C GLY A 356 -12.57 -3.48 -19.23
N ILE A 357 -12.68 -4.66 -18.62
CA ILE A 357 -12.10 -4.97 -17.29
C ILE A 357 -10.57 -4.83 -17.34
N ALA A 358 -9.94 -5.37 -18.36
CA ALA A 358 -8.50 -5.33 -18.57
C ALA A 358 -7.99 -3.88 -18.70
N VAL A 359 -8.65 -3.08 -19.55
CA VAL A 359 -8.34 -1.66 -19.75
C VAL A 359 -8.62 -0.85 -18.49
N SER A 360 -9.65 -1.19 -17.71
CA SER A 360 -9.93 -0.56 -16.42
C SER A 360 -8.76 -0.76 -15.45
N GLY A 361 -8.24 -2.00 -15.30
CA GLY A 361 -7.06 -2.26 -14.47
C GLY A 361 -5.86 -1.43 -14.91
N PHE A 362 -5.55 -1.37 -16.21
CA PHE A 362 -4.47 -0.53 -16.73
C PHE A 362 -4.69 0.96 -16.44
N SER A 363 -5.90 1.44 -16.58
CA SER A 363 -6.25 2.85 -16.42
C SER A 363 -6.11 3.35 -14.99
N VAL A 364 -6.52 2.56 -13.99
CA VAL A 364 -6.43 2.99 -12.58
C VAL A 364 -5.02 2.94 -12.01
N GLY A 365 -4.10 2.26 -12.69
CA GLY A 365 -2.77 1.97 -12.15
C GLY A 365 -2.01 3.16 -11.60
N ILE A 366 -1.98 4.30 -12.32
CA ILE A 366 -1.23 5.49 -11.89
C ILE A 366 -2.00 6.39 -10.89
N LEU A 367 -3.31 6.21 -10.74
CA LEU A 367 -4.14 7.16 -10.00
C LEU A 367 -3.76 7.22 -8.51
N TRP A 368 -3.51 6.08 -7.88
CA TRP A 368 -3.11 6.00 -6.48
C TRP A 368 -1.69 6.53 -6.25
N PRO A 369 -0.62 5.93 -6.84
CA PRO A 369 0.75 6.42 -6.63
C PRO A 369 0.97 7.84 -7.13
N GLY A 370 0.29 8.23 -8.21
CA GLY A 370 0.34 9.59 -8.73
C GLY A 370 -0.25 10.62 -7.77
N THR A 371 -1.32 10.27 -7.05
CA THR A 371 -1.91 11.14 -6.04
C THR A 371 -0.96 11.35 -4.86
N TYR A 372 -0.28 10.31 -4.38
CA TYR A 372 0.75 10.45 -3.35
C TYR A 372 1.87 11.38 -3.81
N SER A 373 2.38 11.18 -5.02
CA SER A 373 3.49 11.96 -5.56
C SER A 373 3.12 13.43 -5.80
N ASP A 374 1.91 13.72 -6.33
CA ASP A 374 1.48 15.11 -6.53
C ASP A 374 1.15 15.80 -5.19
N ALA A 375 0.59 15.07 -4.22
CA ALA A 375 0.33 15.58 -2.88
C ALA A 375 1.65 15.95 -2.16
N SER A 376 2.65 15.08 -2.16
CA SER A 376 3.94 15.31 -1.50
C SER A 376 4.68 16.52 -2.08
N THR A 377 4.60 16.73 -3.39
CA THR A 377 5.21 17.88 -4.06
C THR A 377 4.43 19.18 -3.86
N SER A 378 3.09 19.09 -3.71
CA SER A 378 2.20 20.26 -3.59
C SER A 378 2.04 20.75 -2.15
N ILE A 379 2.11 19.85 -1.16
CA ILE A 379 1.94 20.14 0.27
C ILE A 379 3.26 19.83 0.98
N LYS A 380 4.18 20.79 0.91
CA LYS A 380 5.47 20.65 1.60
C LYS A 380 5.27 20.56 3.12
N GLY A 381 5.98 19.66 3.76
CA GLY A 381 5.85 19.43 5.21
C GLY A 381 4.58 18.68 5.63
N GLY A 382 3.82 18.09 4.70
CA GLY A 382 2.61 17.31 5.01
C GLY A 382 2.85 16.09 5.89
N GLY A 383 4.08 15.55 5.90
CA GLY A 383 4.53 14.50 6.80
C GLY A 383 3.73 13.21 6.70
N THR A 384 3.91 12.35 7.70
CA THR A 384 3.22 11.05 7.79
C THR A 384 1.71 11.21 7.85
N ALA A 385 1.20 12.24 8.53
CA ALA A 385 -0.24 12.48 8.65
C ALA A 385 -0.91 12.64 7.28
N MET A 386 -0.27 13.35 6.33
CA MET A 386 -0.79 13.48 4.97
C MET A 386 -0.91 12.11 4.27
N PHE A 387 0.13 11.28 4.34
CA PHE A 387 0.13 9.95 3.72
C PHE A 387 -0.93 9.04 4.35
N ALA A 388 -1.05 9.05 5.68
CA ALA A 388 -2.02 8.25 6.42
C ALA A 388 -3.47 8.64 6.07
N PHE A 389 -3.78 9.93 6.00
CA PHE A 389 -5.11 10.38 5.61
C PHE A 389 -5.42 10.14 4.13
N LEU A 390 -4.42 10.19 3.26
CA LEU A 390 -4.59 9.81 1.85
C LEU A 390 -4.87 8.31 1.73
N ALA A 391 -4.13 7.43 2.45
CA ALA A 391 -4.43 6.00 2.50
C ALA A 391 -5.87 5.77 2.95
N LEU A 392 -6.24 6.33 4.10
CA LEU A 392 -7.59 6.25 4.65
C LEU A 392 -8.67 6.70 3.65
N ALA A 393 -8.45 7.81 2.93
CA ALA A 393 -9.39 8.29 1.92
C ALA A 393 -9.50 7.31 0.74
N GLY A 394 -8.38 6.73 0.32
CA GLY A 394 -8.33 5.69 -0.70
C GLY A 394 -9.14 4.45 -0.31
N ASP A 395 -8.94 3.97 0.90
CA ASP A 395 -9.64 2.79 1.44
C ASP A 395 -11.13 3.02 1.65
N VAL A 396 -11.52 4.22 2.07
CA VAL A 396 -12.94 4.63 2.08
C VAL A 396 -13.51 4.56 0.67
N GLY A 397 -12.75 4.99 -0.35
CA GLY A 397 -13.11 4.84 -1.75
C GLY A 397 -13.22 3.38 -2.17
N CYS A 398 -12.25 2.54 -1.80
CA CYS A 398 -12.23 1.11 -2.08
C CYS A 398 -13.44 0.38 -1.49
N ALA A 399 -13.92 0.78 -0.33
CA ALA A 399 -15.12 0.25 0.28
C ALA A 399 -16.41 0.85 -0.34
N GLY A 400 -16.40 2.15 -0.56
CA GLY A 400 -17.57 2.91 -1.03
C GLY A 400 -17.92 2.66 -2.49
N GLY A 401 -16.91 2.57 -3.37
CA GLY A 401 -17.09 2.38 -4.81
C GLY A 401 -17.91 1.14 -5.19
N PRO A 402 -17.45 -0.06 -4.84
CA PRO A 402 -18.19 -1.29 -5.14
C PRO A 402 -19.53 -1.37 -4.40
N THR A 403 -19.63 -0.81 -3.19
CA THR A 403 -20.90 -0.73 -2.46
C THR A 403 -21.91 0.14 -3.20
N PHE A 404 -21.49 1.29 -3.71
CA PHE A 404 -22.33 2.17 -4.53
C PHE A 404 -22.76 1.46 -5.82
N ALA A 405 -21.82 0.86 -6.58
CA ALA A 405 -22.12 0.13 -7.79
C ALA A 405 -23.11 -1.03 -7.53
N GLY A 406 -22.88 -1.80 -6.47
CA GLY A 406 -23.75 -2.92 -6.09
C GLY A 406 -25.17 -2.49 -5.69
N LYS A 407 -25.30 -1.39 -4.92
CA LYS A 407 -26.62 -0.83 -4.57
C LYS A 407 -27.42 -0.40 -5.80
N ILE A 408 -26.80 0.33 -6.72
CA ILE A 408 -27.43 0.76 -7.96
C ILE A 408 -27.80 -0.45 -8.83
N ALA A 409 -26.92 -1.45 -8.93
CA ALA A 409 -27.22 -2.68 -9.65
C ALA A 409 -28.46 -3.39 -9.07
N GLY A 410 -28.54 -3.54 -7.75
CA GLY A 410 -29.67 -4.15 -7.06
C GLY A 410 -30.98 -3.38 -7.24
N MET A 411 -30.96 -2.04 -7.21
CA MET A 411 -32.13 -1.19 -7.47
C MET A 411 -32.65 -1.34 -8.91
N LEU A 412 -31.79 -1.76 -9.86
CA LEU A 412 -32.10 -1.88 -11.28
C LEU A 412 -32.20 -3.35 -11.74
N GLY A 413 -32.71 -4.23 -10.86
CA GLY A 413 -32.97 -5.63 -11.17
C GLY A 413 -31.70 -6.48 -11.28
N ASP A 414 -30.75 -6.27 -10.36
CA ASP A 414 -29.44 -6.95 -10.30
C ASP A 414 -28.57 -6.75 -11.57
N ASN A 415 -28.76 -5.61 -12.22
CA ASN A 415 -28.03 -5.26 -13.44
C ASN A 415 -26.66 -4.65 -13.11
N LEU A 416 -25.63 -5.49 -13.05
CA LEU A 416 -24.25 -5.07 -12.78
C LEU A 416 -23.70 -4.04 -13.79
N LYS A 417 -24.15 -4.09 -15.05
CA LYS A 417 -23.74 -3.11 -16.08
C LYS A 417 -24.17 -1.70 -15.70
N MET A 418 -25.39 -1.56 -15.18
CA MET A 418 -25.89 -0.25 -14.72
C MET A 418 -25.21 0.21 -13.43
N GLY A 419 -24.84 -0.72 -12.54
CA GLY A 419 -24.04 -0.41 -11.35
C GLY A 419 -22.65 0.15 -11.72
N ILE A 420 -21.95 -0.49 -12.66
CA ILE A 420 -20.65 -0.03 -13.16
C ILE A 420 -20.81 1.28 -13.93
N LEU A 421 -21.88 1.45 -14.72
CA LEU A 421 -22.15 2.71 -15.40
C LEU A 421 -22.32 3.87 -14.39
N ALA A 422 -23.08 3.66 -13.32
CA ALA A 422 -23.24 4.68 -12.28
C ALA A 422 -21.91 5.02 -11.59
N ALA A 423 -21.03 4.04 -11.41
CA ALA A 423 -19.71 4.22 -10.80
C ALA A 423 -18.75 5.07 -11.67
N THR A 424 -19.09 5.40 -12.94
CA THR A 424 -18.33 6.38 -13.74
C THR A 424 -18.24 7.75 -13.08
N VAL A 425 -19.13 8.05 -12.14
CA VAL A 425 -19.08 9.28 -11.35
C VAL A 425 -17.72 9.46 -10.64
N PHE A 426 -17.07 8.40 -10.20
CA PHE A 426 -15.79 8.47 -9.49
C PHE A 426 -14.64 8.93 -10.38
N PRO A 427 -14.32 8.27 -11.52
CA PRO A 427 -13.25 8.75 -12.39
C PRO A 427 -13.58 10.12 -13.02
N ILE A 428 -14.84 10.47 -13.26
CA ILE A 428 -15.23 11.81 -13.73
C ILE A 428 -14.94 12.86 -12.66
N THR A 429 -15.32 12.62 -11.41
CA THR A 429 -15.04 13.52 -10.28
C THR A 429 -13.53 13.69 -10.09
N LEU A 430 -12.77 12.63 -10.20
CA LEU A 430 -11.31 12.65 -10.14
C LEU A 430 -10.71 13.56 -11.22
N ILE A 431 -11.12 13.41 -12.49
CA ILE A 431 -10.67 14.24 -13.60
C ILE A 431 -10.98 15.72 -13.36
N ILE A 432 -12.22 16.02 -12.98
CA ILE A 432 -12.66 17.40 -12.70
C ILE A 432 -11.82 18.00 -11.58
N THR A 433 -11.61 17.27 -10.49
CA THR A 433 -10.81 17.73 -9.36
C THR A 433 -9.35 17.98 -9.75
N LEU A 434 -8.73 17.09 -10.53
CA LEU A 434 -7.38 17.27 -11.06
C LEU A 434 -7.27 18.54 -11.92
N ILE A 435 -8.25 18.79 -12.80
CA ILE A 435 -8.27 19.98 -13.66
C ILE A 435 -8.39 21.25 -12.81
N ILE A 436 -9.32 21.29 -11.86
CA ILE A 436 -9.52 22.45 -10.98
C ILE A 436 -8.24 22.75 -10.19
N MET A 437 -7.62 21.73 -9.58
CA MET A 437 -6.40 21.92 -8.81
C MET A 437 -5.23 22.42 -9.67
N ASN A 438 -5.08 21.90 -10.89
CA ASN A 438 -4.01 22.35 -11.80
C ASN A 438 -4.24 23.80 -12.27
N LEU A 439 -5.49 24.19 -12.54
CA LEU A 439 -5.82 25.57 -12.89
C LEU A 439 -5.53 26.54 -11.73
N HIS A 440 -5.86 26.14 -10.51
CA HIS A 440 -5.57 26.94 -9.31
C HIS A 440 -4.06 27.09 -9.08
N LYS A 441 -3.28 26.01 -9.26
CA LYS A 441 -1.81 26.03 -9.16
C LYS A 441 -1.20 27.00 -10.18
N LYS A 442 -1.67 27.00 -11.42
CA LYS A 442 -1.22 27.93 -12.48
C LYS A 442 -1.59 29.38 -12.18
N SER A 443 -2.79 29.64 -11.65
CA SER A 443 -3.23 30.99 -11.28
C SER A 443 -2.34 31.58 -10.19
N LEU A 444 -2.03 30.82 -9.14
CA LEU A 444 -1.12 31.26 -8.07
C LEU A 444 0.30 31.54 -8.56
N TYR A 445 0.77 30.76 -9.55
CA TYR A 445 2.08 30.97 -10.16
C TYR A 445 2.12 32.30 -10.95
N ASN A 446 1.12 32.56 -11.76
CA ASN A 446 1.03 33.79 -12.54
C ASN A 446 0.89 35.06 -11.68
N THR A 447 0.18 34.98 -10.54
CA THR A 447 0.01 36.11 -9.62
C THR A 447 1.28 36.43 -8.83
N LYS A 448 2.24 35.49 -8.72
CA LYS A 448 3.50 35.68 -8.00
C LYS A 448 4.61 36.33 -8.86
N TYR A 449 4.39 36.38 -10.18
CA TYR A 449 5.31 36.96 -11.17
C TYR A 449 4.74 38.21 -11.88
N LEU A 450 3.57 38.68 -11.48
CA LEU A 450 3.01 39.98 -11.74
C LEU A 450 3.18 40.88 -10.50
#